data_2f55a6e7d810edbe98b2f28950354609
#
_entry.id   2f55a6e7d810edbe98b2f28950354609
#
_cell.length_a   1.000
_cell.length_b   1.000
_cell.length_c   1.000
_cell.angle_alpha   90.00
_cell.angle_beta   90.00
_cell.angle_gamma   90.00
#
_symmetry.space_group_name_H-M   'P 1'
#
loop_
_entity.id
_entity.type
_entity.pdbx_description
1 polymer ?
#
loop_
_entity_poly.entity_id
_entity_poly.type
_entity_poly.pdbx_seq_one_letter_code
_entity_poly.pdbx_strand_id
1 'polypeptide(L)'
;MTVYIESNFVLEQALQQEECVSCAKLIDLASSGRILLAVPAFSLAEPHVAILGKEKARSRLSNELRHHLFELGRSKPHRAVPATFEALTSVLIASAQFERDGLRDTISHLLQAAETISLDGTILRSAANIQVEFGMSGQDAIVLASVLAHLDLHDPPESCFLNRNSKDFDDPDVRATLEGRVAGFLVVSKTG
;
A
#
# COMPACT_ATOMS: atom_id res chain seq x y z
N MET A 1 -8.75 16.79 -13.44
CA MET A 1 -8.16 16.59 -12.09
C MET A 1 -7.25 15.38 -12.14
N THR A 2 -6.01 15.49 -11.64
CA THR A 2 -5.07 14.39 -11.49
C THR A 2 -5.08 13.91 -10.04
N VAL A 3 -5.21 12.58 -9.84
CA VAL A 3 -5.22 11.98 -8.51
C VAL A 3 -3.97 11.09 -8.39
N TYR A 4 -3.07 11.44 -7.48
CA TYR A 4 -1.89 10.64 -7.15
C TYR A 4 -2.22 9.64 -6.06
N ILE A 5 -1.80 8.40 -6.26
CA ILE A 5 -2.00 7.32 -5.30
C ILE A 5 -0.67 6.65 -4.96
N GLU A 6 -0.62 5.98 -3.81
CA GLU A 6 0.58 5.30 -3.30
C GLU A 6 0.28 3.86 -2.86
N SER A 7 1.28 3.18 -2.31
CA SER A 7 1.24 1.75 -1.98
C SER A 7 0.07 1.35 -1.08
N ASN A 8 -0.37 2.22 -0.16
CA ASN A 8 -1.51 1.92 0.71
C ASN A 8 -2.82 1.83 -0.07
N PHE A 9 -3.00 2.66 -1.12
CA PHE A 9 -4.17 2.53 -2.02
C PHE A 9 -4.18 1.16 -2.71
N VAL A 10 -3.02 0.72 -3.21
CA VAL A 10 -2.87 -0.58 -3.87
C VAL A 10 -3.19 -1.73 -2.89
N LEU A 11 -2.66 -1.65 -1.67
CA LEU A 11 -2.93 -2.65 -0.63
C LEU A 11 -4.40 -2.65 -0.17
N GLU A 12 -5.01 -1.48 -0.03
CA GLU A 12 -6.42 -1.34 0.36
C GLU A 12 -7.34 -2.05 -0.63
N GLN A 13 -7.10 -1.84 -1.93
CA GLN A 13 -7.85 -2.50 -2.99
C GLN A 13 -7.56 -4.00 -3.06
N ALA A 14 -6.28 -4.39 -3.04
CA ALA A 14 -5.83 -5.77 -3.19
C ALA A 14 -6.31 -6.67 -2.05
N LEU A 15 -6.31 -6.14 -0.83
CA LEU A 15 -6.69 -6.87 0.38
C LEU A 15 -8.18 -6.71 0.74
N GLN A 16 -8.94 -5.98 -0.07
CA GLN A 16 -10.36 -5.68 0.14
C GLN A 16 -10.64 -5.13 1.55
N GLN A 17 -9.84 -4.12 1.96
CA GLN A 17 -9.96 -3.50 3.28
C GLN A 17 -11.10 -2.46 3.30
N GLU A 18 -11.14 -1.62 4.34
CA GLU A 18 -12.27 -0.75 4.64
C GLU A 18 -12.64 0.21 3.51
N GLU A 19 -11.62 0.74 2.78
CA GLU A 19 -11.80 1.73 1.71
C GLU A 19 -11.77 1.13 0.30
N CYS A 20 -11.79 -0.20 0.16
CA CYS A 20 -11.70 -0.85 -1.15
C CYS A 20 -12.79 -0.39 -2.14
N VAL A 21 -14.00 -0.10 -1.65
CA VAL A 21 -15.10 0.42 -2.48
C VAL A 21 -14.81 1.84 -3.01
N SER A 22 -14.19 2.68 -2.18
CA SER A 22 -13.76 4.03 -2.56
C SER A 22 -12.62 3.96 -3.59
N CYS A 23 -11.66 3.06 -3.37
CA CYS A 23 -10.57 2.80 -4.31
C CYS A 23 -11.08 2.31 -5.68
N ALA A 24 -12.02 1.35 -5.69
CA ALA A 24 -12.63 0.85 -6.92
C ALA A 24 -13.33 1.97 -7.72
N LYS A 25 -14.08 2.85 -7.05
CA LYS A 25 -14.72 4.00 -7.70
C LYS A 25 -13.71 4.94 -8.37
N LEU A 26 -12.56 5.19 -7.76
CA LEU A 26 -11.51 6.01 -8.35
C LEU A 26 -10.90 5.35 -9.59
N ILE A 27 -10.69 4.03 -9.57
CA ILE A 27 -10.23 3.26 -10.72
C ILE A 27 -11.27 3.33 -11.86
N ASP A 28 -12.56 3.20 -11.55
CA ASP A 28 -13.66 3.33 -12.55
C ASP A 28 -13.73 4.75 -13.15
N LEU A 29 -13.55 5.78 -12.33
CA LEU A 29 -13.48 7.16 -12.81
C LEU A 29 -12.29 7.39 -13.74
N ALA A 30 -11.14 6.80 -13.44
CA ALA A 30 -9.95 6.87 -14.28
C ALA A 30 -10.17 6.09 -15.59
N SER A 31 -10.70 4.86 -15.52
CA SER A 31 -11.01 4.02 -16.69
C SER A 31 -12.01 4.69 -17.65
N SER A 32 -12.93 5.53 -17.11
CA SER A 32 -13.87 6.31 -17.90
C SER A 32 -13.33 7.65 -18.38
N GLY A 33 -12.07 7.98 -18.11
CA GLY A 33 -11.42 9.24 -18.50
C GLY A 33 -11.91 10.49 -17.77
N ARG A 34 -12.63 10.33 -16.65
CA ARG A 34 -13.16 11.46 -15.84
C ARG A 34 -12.10 12.09 -14.95
N ILE A 35 -11.11 11.32 -14.55
CA ILE A 35 -9.91 11.76 -13.83
C ILE A 35 -8.68 11.12 -14.47
N LEU A 36 -7.52 11.71 -14.25
CA LEU A 36 -6.24 11.05 -14.46
C LEU A 36 -5.79 10.46 -13.11
N LEU A 37 -5.59 9.16 -13.07
CA LEU A 37 -5.00 8.49 -11.92
C LEU A 37 -3.51 8.29 -12.20
N ALA A 38 -2.64 8.74 -11.32
CA ALA A 38 -1.19 8.63 -11.47
C ALA A 38 -0.59 7.85 -10.28
N VAL A 39 0.26 6.87 -10.58
CA VAL A 39 0.85 5.99 -9.58
C VAL A 39 2.36 5.86 -9.78
N PRO A 40 3.22 6.14 -8.77
CA PRO A 40 4.63 5.84 -8.84
C PRO A 40 4.87 4.34 -9.10
N ALA A 41 5.78 4.00 -10.01
CA ALA A 41 6.14 2.60 -10.28
C ALA A 41 6.60 1.86 -9.00
N PHE A 42 7.25 2.57 -8.08
CA PHE A 42 7.64 2.04 -6.79
C PHE A 42 6.42 1.60 -5.96
N SER A 43 5.34 2.38 -5.98
CA SER A 43 4.08 2.07 -5.25
C SER A 43 3.35 0.83 -5.79
N LEU A 44 3.64 0.39 -7.00
CA LEU A 44 3.17 -0.90 -7.54
C LEU A 44 4.08 -2.08 -7.13
N ALA A 45 5.36 -1.82 -6.88
CA ALA A 45 6.33 -2.86 -6.52
C ALA A 45 6.37 -3.15 -5.01
N GLU A 46 6.28 -2.12 -4.18
CA GLU A 46 6.38 -2.20 -2.72
C GLU A 46 5.34 -3.14 -2.07
N PRO A 47 4.05 -3.18 -2.50
CA PRO A 47 3.06 -4.07 -1.94
C PRO A 47 3.41 -5.55 -1.97
N HIS A 48 4.21 -5.99 -2.93
CA HIS A 48 4.72 -7.38 -2.98
C HIS A 48 5.57 -7.72 -1.75
N VAL A 49 6.43 -6.78 -1.33
CA VAL A 49 7.28 -6.97 -0.14
C VAL A 49 6.43 -6.98 1.13
N ALA A 50 5.43 -6.10 1.22
CA ALA A 50 4.51 -6.03 2.35
C ALA A 50 3.71 -7.32 2.52
N ILE A 51 3.13 -7.86 1.44
CA ILE A 51 2.36 -9.12 1.46
C ILE A 51 3.26 -10.29 1.81
N LEU A 52 4.46 -10.39 1.21
CA LEU A 52 5.43 -11.44 1.53
C LEU A 52 5.86 -11.39 3.01
N GLY A 53 6.02 -10.18 3.57
CA GLY A 53 6.31 -9.98 5.00
C GLY A 53 5.19 -10.51 5.89
N LYS A 54 3.93 -10.20 5.58
CA LYS A 54 2.75 -10.70 6.29
C LYS A 54 2.65 -12.23 6.21
N GLU A 55 2.87 -12.82 5.04
CA GLU A 55 2.86 -14.28 4.82
C GLU A 55 3.92 -14.98 5.69
N LYS A 56 5.16 -14.47 5.69
CA LYS A 56 6.25 -15.00 6.52
C LYS A 56 5.93 -14.91 8.02
N ALA A 57 5.36 -13.78 8.47
CA ALA A 57 4.97 -13.61 9.87
C ALA A 57 3.88 -14.59 10.29
N ARG A 58 2.84 -14.78 9.45
CA ARG A 58 1.76 -15.77 9.70
C ARG A 58 2.28 -17.19 9.70
N SER A 59 3.18 -17.54 8.78
CA SER A 59 3.80 -18.87 8.72
C SER A 59 4.63 -19.16 9.98
N ARG A 60 5.40 -18.18 10.45
CA ARG A 60 6.16 -18.31 11.69
C ARG A 60 5.23 -18.54 12.87
N LEU A 61 4.22 -17.70 13.06
CA LEU A 61 3.24 -17.82 14.13
C LEU A 61 2.53 -19.18 14.09
N SER A 62 2.12 -19.63 12.89
CA SER A 62 1.46 -20.94 12.71
C SER A 62 2.37 -22.10 13.15
N ASN A 63 3.66 -22.05 12.84
CA ASN A 63 4.62 -23.08 13.23
C ASN A 63 4.87 -23.09 14.75
N GLU A 64 5.01 -21.92 15.35
CA GLU A 64 5.18 -21.78 16.81
C GLU A 64 3.95 -22.31 17.56
N LEU A 65 2.75 -21.91 17.14
CA LEU A 65 1.51 -22.41 17.72
C LEU A 65 1.34 -23.92 17.55
N ARG A 66 1.67 -24.47 16.40
CA ARG A 66 1.61 -25.92 16.15
C ARG A 66 2.49 -26.68 17.13
N HIS A 67 3.71 -26.20 17.40
CA HIS A 67 4.61 -26.82 18.37
C HIS A 67 4.01 -26.84 19.76
N HIS A 68 3.52 -25.72 20.27
CA HIS A 68 2.92 -25.62 21.60
C HIS A 68 1.64 -26.45 21.73
N LEU A 69 0.78 -26.46 20.71
CA LEU A 69 -0.46 -27.23 20.73
C LEU A 69 -0.21 -28.74 20.64
N PHE A 70 0.82 -29.16 19.93
CA PHE A 70 1.25 -30.56 19.92
C PHE A 70 1.66 -31.02 21.34
N GLU A 71 2.44 -30.20 22.05
CA GLU A 71 2.84 -30.44 23.44
C GLU A 71 1.61 -30.54 24.35
N LEU A 72 0.68 -29.59 24.28
CA LEU A 72 -0.56 -29.60 25.06
C LEU A 72 -1.42 -30.82 24.75
N GLY A 73 -1.54 -31.23 23.50
CA GLY A 73 -2.34 -32.38 23.05
C GLY A 73 -1.85 -33.73 23.59
N ARG A 74 -0.63 -33.80 24.12
CA ARG A 74 -0.12 -35.01 24.83
C ARG A 74 -0.84 -35.25 26.17
N SER A 75 -1.47 -34.25 26.75
CA SER A 75 -2.23 -34.36 27.98
C SER A 75 -3.70 -34.72 27.73
N LYS A 76 -4.28 -35.57 28.57
CA LYS A 76 -5.68 -36.02 28.40
C LYS A 76 -6.70 -34.89 28.34
N PRO A 77 -6.61 -33.79 29.16
CA PRO A 77 -7.60 -32.70 29.13
C PRO A 77 -7.59 -31.90 27.79
N HIS A 78 -6.49 -31.93 27.04
CA HIS A 78 -6.29 -31.06 25.87
C HIS A 78 -6.20 -31.81 24.55
N ARG A 79 -6.60 -33.08 24.51
CA ARG A 79 -6.51 -33.95 23.32
C ARG A 79 -7.25 -33.42 22.09
N ALA A 80 -8.31 -32.64 22.27
CA ALA A 80 -9.13 -32.10 21.18
C ALA A 80 -8.58 -30.78 20.58
N VAL A 81 -7.65 -30.12 21.25
CA VAL A 81 -7.10 -28.80 20.83
C VAL A 81 -6.45 -28.82 19.45
N PRO A 82 -5.67 -29.85 19.05
CA PRO A 82 -5.04 -29.87 17.72
C PRO A 82 -6.02 -29.76 16.55
N ALA A 83 -7.20 -30.37 16.64
CA ALA A 83 -8.19 -30.36 15.55
C ALA A 83 -8.75 -28.96 15.28
N THR A 84 -8.96 -28.14 16.31
CA THR A 84 -9.40 -26.74 16.16
C THR A 84 -8.31 -25.89 15.50
N PHE A 85 -7.06 -26.18 15.78
CA PHE A 85 -5.93 -25.43 15.20
C PHE A 85 -5.74 -25.71 13.69
N GLU A 86 -5.98 -26.92 13.24
CA GLU A 86 -5.87 -27.26 11.80
C GLU A 86 -6.80 -26.40 10.95
N ALA A 87 -8.03 -26.11 11.42
CA ALA A 87 -8.96 -25.22 10.74
C ALA A 87 -8.42 -23.79 10.64
N LEU A 88 -7.83 -23.25 11.73
CA LEU A 88 -7.21 -21.90 11.70
C LEU A 88 -6.00 -21.82 10.78
N THR A 89 -5.16 -22.86 10.76
CA THR A 89 -4.00 -22.91 9.87
C THR A 89 -4.43 -22.90 8.39
N SER A 90 -5.50 -23.59 8.05
CA SER A 90 -6.04 -23.61 6.69
C SER A 90 -6.51 -22.22 6.23
N VAL A 91 -7.14 -21.44 7.13
CA VAL A 91 -7.55 -20.05 6.85
C VAL A 91 -6.31 -19.17 6.59
N LEU A 92 -5.25 -19.31 7.39
CA LEU A 92 -4.02 -18.52 7.21
C LEU A 92 -3.31 -18.83 5.88
N ILE A 93 -3.33 -20.09 5.44
CA ILE A 93 -2.76 -20.51 4.15
C ILE A 93 -3.62 -19.97 2.99
N ALA A 94 -4.94 -20.15 3.08
CA ALA A 94 -5.85 -19.66 2.06
C ALA A 94 -5.79 -18.13 1.90
N SER A 95 -5.66 -17.38 3.02
CA SER A 95 -5.54 -15.93 2.98
C SER A 95 -4.31 -15.46 2.20
N ALA A 96 -3.18 -16.17 2.29
CA ALA A 96 -1.97 -15.80 1.57
C ALA A 96 -2.13 -15.88 0.04
N GLN A 97 -2.83 -16.92 -0.45
CA GLN A 97 -3.12 -17.02 -1.88
C GLN A 97 -4.09 -15.93 -2.34
N PHE A 98 -5.16 -15.69 -1.58
CA PHE A 98 -6.13 -14.62 -1.86
C PHE A 98 -5.44 -13.24 -1.96
N GLU A 99 -4.54 -12.92 -1.02
CA GLU A 99 -3.80 -11.65 -1.01
C GLU A 99 -2.86 -11.50 -2.23
N ARG A 100 -2.18 -12.56 -2.63
CA ARG A 100 -1.32 -12.56 -3.83
C ARG A 100 -2.13 -12.37 -5.12
N ASP A 101 -3.23 -13.08 -5.25
CA ASP A 101 -4.11 -12.99 -6.42
C ASP A 101 -4.75 -11.60 -6.49
N GLY A 102 -5.27 -11.09 -5.37
CA GLY A 102 -5.84 -9.75 -5.27
C GLY A 102 -4.83 -8.66 -5.64
N LEU A 103 -3.56 -8.79 -5.20
CA LEU A 103 -2.51 -7.84 -5.59
C LEU A 103 -2.22 -7.87 -7.09
N ARG A 104 -2.07 -9.08 -7.66
CA ARG A 104 -1.83 -9.23 -9.11
C ARG A 104 -2.94 -8.59 -9.93
N ASP A 105 -4.19 -8.85 -9.55
CA ASP A 105 -5.37 -8.37 -10.27
C ASP A 105 -5.50 -6.84 -10.12
N THR A 106 -5.28 -6.30 -8.92
CA THR A 106 -5.25 -4.85 -8.67
C THR A 106 -4.18 -4.15 -9.50
N ILE A 107 -2.95 -4.66 -9.52
CA ILE A 107 -1.87 -4.09 -10.34
C ILE A 107 -2.23 -4.13 -11.82
N SER A 108 -2.80 -5.24 -12.30
CA SER A 108 -3.22 -5.37 -13.70
C SER A 108 -4.29 -4.33 -14.08
N HIS A 109 -5.26 -4.06 -13.20
CA HIS A 109 -6.26 -3.00 -13.42
C HIS A 109 -5.63 -1.61 -13.39
N LEU A 110 -4.75 -1.33 -12.43
CA LEU A 110 -4.07 -0.03 -12.34
C LEU A 110 -3.20 0.26 -13.55
N LEU A 111 -2.47 -0.73 -14.08
CA LEU A 111 -1.68 -0.57 -15.30
C LEU A 111 -2.52 -0.27 -16.56
N GLN A 112 -3.81 -0.58 -16.54
CA GLN A 112 -4.74 -0.25 -17.62
C GLN A 112 -5.43 1.10 -17.42
N ALA A 113 -5.69 1.50 -16.17
CA ALA A 113 -6.52 2.65 -15.82
C ALA A 113 -5.72 3.88 -15.38
N ALA A 114 -4.46 3.72 -14.99
CA ALA A 114 -3.62 4.76 -14.40
C ALA A 114 -2.35 5.00 -15.20
N GLU A 115 -1.87 6.23 -15.16
CA GLU A 115 -0.53 6.58 -15.64
C GLU A 115 0.52 6.13 -14.61
N THR A 116 1.52 5.38 -15.07
CA THR A 116 2.63 4.93 -14.21
C THR A 116 3.78 5.92 -14.29
N ILE A 117 4.13 6.51 -13.16
CA ILE A 117 5.29 7.40 -13.03
C ILE A 117 6.55 6.53 -12.94
N SER A 118 7.38 6.58 -13.97
CA SER A 118 8.61 5.77 -14.03
C SER A 118 9.62 6.18 -12.96
N LEU A 119 10.26 5.21 -12.35
CA LEU A 119 11.35 5.44 -11.41
C LEU A 119 12.68 5.49 -12.15
N ASP A 120 13.33 6.65 -12.15
CA ASP A 120 14.63 6.87 -12.79
C ASP A 120 15.69 7.38 -11.83
N GLY A 121 16.92 7.57 -12.33
CA GLY A 121 18.04 8.04 -11.52
C GLY A 121 17.88 9.50 -11.03
N THR A 122 17.05 10.30 -11.68
CA THR A 122 16.77 11.69 -11.27
C THR A 122 15.84 11.69 -10.05
N ILE A 123 14.77 10.89 -10.12
CA ILE A 123 13.85 10.71 -8.99
C ILE A 123 14.59 10.12 -7.77
N LEU A 124 15.47 9.13 -7.98
CA LEU A 124 16.23 8.55 -6.87
C LEU A 124 17.17 9.56 -6.19
N ARG A 125 17.81 10.45 -6.97
CA ARG A 125 18.64 11.53 -6.39
C ARG A 125 17.79 12.54 -5.62
N SER A 126 16.64 12.93 -6.17
CA SER A 126 15.70 13.82 -5.48
C SER A 126 15.19 13.18 -4.18
N ALA A 127 14.83 11.91 -4.20
CA ALA A 127 14.41 11.16 -3.02
C ALA A 127 15.49 11.14 -1.93
N ALA A 128 16.76 10.96 -2.29
CA ALA A 128 17.85 10.99 -1.32
C ALA A 128 17.98 12.36 -0.63
N ASN A 129 17.76 13.46 -1.36
CA ASN A 129 17.75 14.80 -0.78
C ASN A 129 16.52 15.02 0.12
N ILE A 130 15.33 14.63 -0.34
CA ILE A 130 14.07 14.69 0.41
C ILE A 130 14.16 13.90 1.72
N GLN A 131 14.77 12.70 1.68
CA GLN A 131 14.98 11.89 2.87
C GLN A 131 15.82 12.63 3.94
N VAL A 132 16.87 13.32 3.53
CA VAL A 132 17.72 14.09 4.44
C VAL A 132 17.02 15.35 4.95
N GLU A 133 16.32 16.05 4.05
CA GLU A 133 15.66 17.33 4.35
C GLU A 133 14.49 17.17 5.34
N PHE A 134 13.63 16.18 5.10
CA PHE A 134 12.42 15.96 5.91
C PHE A 134 12.53 14.80 6.91
N GLY A 135 13.65 14.07 6.94
CA GLY A 135 13.84 12.94 7.85
C GLY A 135 12.88 11.75 7.63
N MET A 136 12.25 11.69 6.45
CA MET A 136 11.28 10.65 6.13
C MET A 136 11.93 9.32 5.71
N SER A 137 11.13 8.26 5.63
CA SER A 137 11.63 6.96 5.16
C SER A 137 12.10 7.04 3.71
N GLY A 138 13.06 6.20 3.31
CA GLY A 138 13.51 6.18 1.92
C GLY A 138 12.40 5.80 0.93
N GLN A 139 11.42 5.01 1.37
CA GLN A 139 10.26 4.61 0.58
C GLN A 139 9.33 5.79 0.33
N ASP A 140 8.94 6.51 1.39
CA ASP A 140 8.09 7.70 1.30
C ASP A 140 8.77 8.82 0.51
N ALA A 141 10.08 8.98 0.66
CA ALA A 141 10.86 9.94 -0.11
C ALA A 141 10.85 9.62 -1.63
N ILE A 142 10.89 8.34 -2.03
CA ILE A 142 10.77 7.93 -3.43
C ILE A 142 9.37 8.26 -3.97
N VAL A 143 8.33 7.99 -3.19
CA VAL A 143 6.94 8.31 -3.57
C VAL A 143 6.78 9.82 -3.73
N LEU A 144 7.21 10.61 -2.75
CA LEU A 144 7.13 12.06 -2.80
C LEU A 144 7.91 12.63 -4.00
N ALA A 145 9.16 12.20 -4.20
CA ALA A 145 9.98 12.63 -5.34
C ALA A 145 9.32 12.32 -6.68
N SER A 146 8.68 11.15 -6.81
CA SER A 146 7.97 10.75 -8.02
C SER A 146 6.78 11.66 -8.29
N VAL A 147 5.98 11.95 -7.27
CA VAL A 147 4.80 12.83 -7.38
C VAL A 147 5.24 14.25 -7.75
N LEU A 148 6.26 14.79 -7.07
CA LEU A 148 6.77 16.14 -7.35
C LEU A 148 7.33 16.25 -8.77
N ALA A 149 8.12 15.28 -9.21
CA ALA A 149 8.65 15.26 -10.59
C ALA A 149 7.54 15.22 -11.64
N HIS A 150 6.48 14.47 -11.39
CA HIS A 150 5.35 14.40 -12.29
C HIS A 150 4.54 15.71 -12.33
N LEU A 151 4.34 16.33 -11.15
CA LEU A 151 3.70 17.65 -11.03
C LEU A 151 4.50 18.73 -11.80
N ASP A 152 5.82 18.75 -11.61
CA ASP A 152 6.70 19.73 -12.30
C ASP A 152 6.69 19.56 -13.82
N LEU A 153 6.49 18.33 -14.32
CA LEU A 153 6.47 18.04 -15.75
C LEU A 153 5.12 18.39 -16.42
N HIS A 154 4.00 18.13 -15.72
CA HIS A 154 2.66 18.17 -16.32
C HIS A 154 1.83 19.39 -15.89
N ASP A 155 2.22 20.06 -14.79
CA ASP A 155 1.55 21.24 -14.22
C ASP A 155 0.00 21.13 -14.27
N PRO A 156 -0.61 20.09 -13.70
CA PRO A 156 -2.04 19.87 -13.81
C PRO A 156 -2.82 20.97 -13.08
N PRO A 157 -3.91 21.51 -13.70
CA PRO A 157 -4.67 22.63 -13.13
C PRO A 157 -5.34 22.27 -11.79
N GLU A 158 -5.63 21.01 -11.59
CA GLU A 158 -6.17 20.46 -10.34
C GLU A 158 -5.54 19.12 -10.06
N SER A 159 -5.01 18.94 -8.87
CA SER A 159 -4.38 17.69 -8.43
C SER A 159 -4.70 17.39 -6.97
N CYS A 160 -4.69 16.11 -6.64
CA CYS A 160 -4.90 15.60 -5.28
C CYS A 160 -3.94 14.45 -5.04
N PHE A 161 -3.32 14.39 -3.86
CA PHE A 161 -2.50 13.27 -3.43
C PHE A 161 -3.22 12.51 -2.31
N LEU A 162 -3.55 11.24 -2.57
CA LEU A 162 -4.18 10.35 -1.60
C LEU A 162 -3.10 9.54 -0.89
N ASN A 163 -2.94 9.78 0.40
CA ASN A 163 -1.97 9.10 1.24
C ASN A 163 -2.61 8.69 2.57
N ARG A 164 -2.19 7.54 3.10
CA ARG A 164 -2.64 7.02 4.40
C ARG A 164 -1.54 7.07 5.48
N ASN A 165 -0.32 7.46 5.11
CA ASN A 165 0.80 7.60 6.03
C ASN A 165 0.82 9.02 6.61
N SER A 166 -0.04 9.28 7.61
CA SER A 166 -0.08 10.58 8.29
C SER A 166 1.23 10.94 8.99
N LYS A 167 2.03 9.94 9.41
CA LYS A 167 3.26 10.19 10.15
C LYS A 167 4.30 10.99 9.36
N ASP A 168 4.50 10.62 8.08
CA ASP A 168 5.55 11.22 7.26
C ASP A 168 5.00 12.34 6.35
N PHE A 169 3.72 12.29 5.96
CA PHE A 169 3.12 13.26 5.06
C PHE A 169 2.30 14.37 5.76
N ASP A 170 2.01 14.26 7.07
CA ASP A 170 1.41 15.35 7.87
C ASP A 170 2.46 16.29 8.46
N ASP A 171 3.76 16.07 8.19
CA ASP A 171 4.81 17.01 8.54
C ASP A 171 4.53 18.37 7.87
N PRO A 172 4.58 19.50 8.63
CA PRO A 172 4.22 20.82 8.09
C PRO A 172 5.04 21.23 6.87
N ASP A 173 6.32 20.87 6.81
CA ASP A 173 7.21 21.25 5.70
C ASP A 173 6.91 20.42 4.45
N VAL A 174 6.61 19.12 4.62
CA VAL A 174 6.14 18.24 3.54
C VAL A 174 4.79 18.72 3.00
N ARG A 175 3.86 19.07 3.89
CA ARG A 175 2.56 19.62 3.51
C ARG A 175 2.70 20.92 2.73
N ALA A 176 3.51 21.86 3.22
CA ALA A 176 3.74 23.13 2.53
C ALA A 176 4.32 22.91 1.12
N THR A 177 5.22 21.94 0.97
CA THR A 177 5.79 21.57 -0.33
C THR A 177 4.75 21.01 -1.29
N LEU A 178 3.82 20.19 -0.79
CA LEU A 178 2.71 19.63 -1.57
C LEU A 178 1.61 20.66 -1.84
N GLU A 179 1.13 21.37 -0.81
CA GLU A 179 0.06 22.36 -0.92
C GLU A 179 0.40 23.51 -1.86
N GLY A 180 1.68 23.84 -2.01
CA GLY A 180 2.13 24.80 -3.02
C GLY A 180 2.00 24.32 -4.47
N ARG A 181 1.74 23.01 -4.70
CA ARG A 181 1.74 22.36 -6.01
C ARG A 181 0.49 21.54 -6.31
N VAL A 182 -0.30 21.14 -5.31
CA VAL A 182 -1.55 20.38 -5.45
C VAL A 182 -2.73 21.19 -4.91
N ALA A 183 -3.84 21.22 -5.64
CA ALA A 183 -5.06 21.93 -5.21
C ALA A 183 -5.76 21.25 -4.03
N GLY A 184 -5.46 19.98 -3.76
CA GLY A 184 -5.99 19.22 -2.63
C GLY A 184 -5.02 18.16 -2.15
N PHE A 185 -4.74 18.18 -0.85
CA PHE A 185 -3.96 17.15 -0.16
C PHE A 185 -4.89 16.43 0.82
N LEU A 186 -5.10 15.15 0.61
CA LEU A 186 -5.95 14.34 1.48
C LEU A 186 -5.12 13.20 2.10
N VAL A 187 -4.84 13.32 3.39
CA VAL A 187 -4.39 12.20 4.21
C VAL A 187 -5.63 11.52 4.78
N VAL A 188 -5.89 10.29 4.36
CA VAL A 188 -6.94 9.47 4.96
C VAL A 188 -6.38 8.87 6.25
N SER A 189 -6.53 9.56 7.37
CA SER A 189 -6.19 9.00 8.68
C SER A 189 -7.21 7.93 9.07
N LYS A 190 -6.75 6.81 9.65
CA LYS A 190 -7.64 5.90 10.38
C LYS A 190 -8.25 6.69 11.54
N THR A 191 -9.54 6.95 11.48
CA THR A 191 -10.33 7.16 12.69
C THR A 191 -10.30 5.83 13.43
N GLY A 192 -9.63 5.81 14.58
CA GLY A 192 -9.49 4.67 15.48
C GLY A 192 -10.80 4.17 16.05
#